data_892ae6d8b07b0143086c95f11f3e3b47
#
_entry.id   892ae6d8b07b0143086c95f11f3e3b47
#
_cell.length_a   1.000
_cell.length_b   1.000
_cell.length_c   1.000
_cell.angle_alpha   90.00
_cell.angle_beta   90.00
_cell.angle_gamma   90.00
#
_symmetry.space_group_name_H-M   'P 1'
#
loop_
_entity.id
_entity.type
_entity.pdbx_description
1 polymer ?
#
loop_
_entity_poly.entity_id
_entity_poly.type
_entity_poly.pdbx_seq_one_letter_code
_entity_poly.pdbx_strand_id
1 'polypeptide(L)'
;MHIKLSNAKISLFLILSLVGAKVVYADSLPSLRAVLPKLTSDEIQRLLANNLIIEDYMENSSPRLLPSGQTAMTLQESLPDRKEGSKYQTAYLIDAVRFSDTDKLIFLNRLAQLDTLSGITYYSETRGKETILFDDVYVVETPGSRIPKPVRPFSKIPEELSLFVHIKDANFGSTWFSVSLFEKDNIVFFLIENVQPMGIGPIRAFDAKDFRIAFSFKEVQEGLLVSSVSYFNPRKLASQFVDIFSAAEKRIRAISNWMAAQAIEAKNNSGHR
;
A
#
# COMPACT_ATOMS: atom_id res chain seq x y z
N MET A 1 -77.65 51.16 27.34
CA MET A 1 -77.06 49.79 27.29
C MET A 1 -75.86 49.84 26.33
N HIS A 2 -74.66 50.06 26.88
CA HIS A 2 -73.42 50.25 26.08
C HIS A 2 -72.65 48.99 26.07
N ILE A 3 -72.45 48.43 24.90
CA ILE A 3 -71.61 47.27 24.69
C ILE A 3 -70.20 47.78 24.29
N LYS A 4 -69.23 47.52 25.15
CA LYS A 4 -67.79 47.77 24.88
C LYS A 4 -67.23 46.64 24.02
N LEU A 5 -66.76 46.97 22.84
CA LEU A 5 -65.97 46.09 22.02
C LEU A 5 -64.47 46.09 22.49
N SER A 6 -63.99 44.96 22.88
CA SER A 6 -62.62 44.73 23.29
C SER A 6 -61.75 44.42 22.04
N ASN A 7 -60.68 45.23 21.85
CA ASN A 7 -59.70 45.05 20.82
C ASN A 7 -58.72 43.90 21.20
N ALA A 8 -58.85 42.73 20.56
CA ALA A 8 -57.88 41.67 20.63
C ALA A 8 -56.75 41.96 19.63
N LYS A 9 -55.54 42.24 20.12
CA LYS A 9 -54.31 42.32 19.31
C LYS A 9 -53.82 40.88 19.00
N ILE A 10 -53.95 40.49 17.76
CA ILE A 10 -53.32 39.22 17.25
C ILE A 10 -51.85 39.52 16.98
N SER A 11 -50.96 39.05 17.87
CA SER A 11 -49.54 39.04 17.63
C SER A 11 -49.21 37.85 16.74
N LEU A 12 -48.88 38.14 15.48
CA LEU A 12 -48.38 37.15 14.52
C LEU A 12 -46.89 36.86 14.82
N PHE A 13 -46.60 35.76 15.51
CA PHE A 13 -45.24 35.27 15.69
C PHE A 13 -44.76 34.60 14.39
N LEU A 14 -43.91 35.31 13.63
CA LEU A 14 -43.23 34.78 12.48
C LEU A 14 -42.06 33.91 12.99
N ILE A 15 -42.24 32.58 13.05
CA ILE A 15 -41.16 31.63 13.33
C ILE A 15 -40.34 31.50 12.05
N LEU A 16 -39.22 32.23 11.99
CA LEU A 16 -38.22 32.06 10.96
C LEU A 16 -37.43 30.79 11.30
N SER A 17 -37.83 29.65 10.74
CA SER A 17 -37.04 28.42 10.79
C SER A 17 -35.79 28.59 9.90
N LEU A 18 -34.66 28.97 10.48
CA LEU A 18 -33.35 28.84 9.85
C LEU A 18 -33.06 27.34 9.66
N VAL A 19 -33.40 26.82 8.49
CA VAL A 19 -32.87 25.57 8.03
C VAL A 19 -31.40 25.83 7.71
N GLY A 20 -30.55 25.62 8.70
CA GLY A 20 -29.11 25.61 8.51
C GLY A 20 -28.74 24.45 7.55
N ALA A 21 -28.64 24.75 6.27
CA ALA A 21 -27.98 23.83 5.31
C ALA A 21 -26.55 23.62 5.81
N LYS A 22 -26.28 22.47 6.45
CA LYS A 22 -24.91 22.00 6.62
C LYS A 22 -24.36 21.82 5.20
N VAL A 23 -23.59 22.79 4.73
CA VAL A 23 -22.72 22.59 3.58
C VAL A 23 -21.74 21.53 4.02
N VAL A 24 -22.01 20.28 3.66
CA VAL A 24 -21.03 19.20 3.73
C VAL A 24 -20.02 19.57 2.65
N TYR A 25 -18.95 20.23 3.06
CA TYR A 25 -17.75 20.27 2.23
C TYR A 25 -17.34 18.82 2.05
N ALA A 26 -17.63 18.25 0.90
CA ALA A 26 -16.93 17.04 0.47
C ALA A 26 -15.46 17.42 0.48
N ASP A 27 -14.70 16.91 1.46
CA ASP A 27 -13.25 17.13 1.53
C ASP A 27 -12.69 16.69 0.18
N SER A 28 -12.27 17.66 -0.62
CA SER A 28 -11.65 17.37 -1.91
C SER A 28 -10.34 16.64 -1.60
N LEU A 29 -10.12 15.49 -2.24
CA LEU A 29 -8.87 14.75 -2.09
C LEU A 29 -7.67 15.68 -2.27
N PRO A 30 -6.61 15.52 -1.48
CA PRO A 30 -5.40 16.31 -1.66
C PRO A 30 -4.74 16.01 -3.02
N SER A 31 -4.11 17.01 -3.63
CA SER A 31 -3.32 16.77 -4.83
C SER A 31 -2.04 15.99 -4.52
N LEU A 32 -1.48 15.32 -5.53
CA LEU A 32 -0.19 14.63 -5.42
C LEU A 32 0.90 15.56 -4.88
N ARG A 33 0.94 16.81 -5.37
CA ARG A 33 1.90 17.84 -4.89
C ARG A 33 1.69 18.22 -3.42
N ALA A 34 0.46 18.28 -2.96
CA ALA A 34 0.16 18.57 -1.55
C ALA A 34 0.59 17.43 -0.63
N VAL A 35 0.50 16.18 -1.10
CA VAL A 35 0.86 14.97 -0.35
C VAL A 35 2.37 14.75 -0.36
N LEU A 36 3.05 15.04 -1.49
CA LEU A 36 4.50 14.90 -1.69
C LEU A 36 5.15 16.27 -2.00
N PRO A 37 5.16 17.21 -1.05
CA PRO A 37 5.55 18.60 -1.31
C PRO A 37 7.03 18.80 -1.65
N LYS A 38 7.88 17.79 -1.39
CA LYS A 38 9.33 17.84 -1.63
C LYS A 38 9.74 17.36 -3.02
N LEU A 39 8.79 16.88 -3.83
CA LEU A 39 9.08 16.47 -5.20
C LEU A 39 9.19 17.67 -6.12
N THR A 40 10.14 17.59 -7.05
CA THR A 40 10.27 18.53 -8.16
C THR A 40 9.12 18.39 -9.14
N SER A 41 8.95 19.36 -10.04
CA SER A 41 7.93 19.28 -11.10
C SER A 41 8.17 18.09 -12.02
N ASP A 42 9.43 17.79 -12.36
CA ASP A 42 9.79 16.66 -13.22
C ASP A 42 9.50 15.30 -12.56
N GLU A 43 9.74 15.17 -11.25
CA GLU A 43 9.37 13.96 -10.49
C GLU A 43 7.85 13.77 -10.43
N ILE A 44 7.09 14.85 -10.25
CA ILE A 44 5.62 14.79 -10.33
C ILE A 44 5.18 14.32 -11.73
N GLN A 45 5.77 14.86 -12.80
CA GLN A 45 5.46 14.41 -14.17
C GLN A 45 5.83 12.94 -14.40
N ARG A 46 6.93 12.46 -13.83
CA ARG A 46 7.29 11.03 -13.87
C ARG A 46 6.24 10.16 -13.18
N LEU A 47 5.72 10.57 -12.03
CA LEU A 47 4.64 9.84 -11.35
C LEU A 47 3.36 9.83 -12.18
N LEU A 48 2.98 10.99 -12.76
CA LEU A 48 1.82 11.10 -13.66
C LEU A 48 1.96 10.25 -14.93
N ALA A 49 3.18 9.95 -15.36
CA ALA A 49 3.48 9.02 -16.44
C ALA A 49 3.60 7.55 -15.96
N ASN A 50 3.08 7.23 -14.77
CA ASN A 50 3.11 5.89 -14.15
C ASN A 50 4.53 5.31 -13.98
N ASN A 51 5.53 6.18 -13.73
CA ASN A 51 6.90 5.74 -13.45
C ASN A 51 7.12 5.59 -11.95
N LEU A 52 7.68 4.46 -11.55
CA LEU A 52 8.15 4.26 -10.18
C LEU A 52 9.38 5.14 -9.92
N ILE A 53 9.34 5.89 -8.82
CA ILE A 53 10.50 6.59 -8.27
C ILE A 53 10.97 5.78 -7.06
N ILE A 54 12.27 5.49 -7.00
CA ILE A 54 12.95 4.81 -5.91
C ILE A 54 14.21 5.56 -5.54
N GLU A 55 14.47 5.71 -4.27
CA GLU A 55 15.69 6.33 -3.73
C GLU A 55 16.07 5.75 -2.36
N ASP A 56 17.33 5.94 -1.97
CA ASP A 56 17.80 5.59 -0.64
C ASP A 56 16.99 6.34 0.43
N TYR A 57 16.63 5.64 1.50
CA TYR A 57 16.01 6.24 2.67
C TYR A 57 17.04 6.42 3.77
N MET A 58 17.36 7.67 4.06
CA MET A 58 18.27 8.02 5.17
C MET A 58 17.46 8.40 6.41
N GLU A 59 17.66 7.70 7.52
CA GLU A 59 16.90 7.90 8.78
C GLU A 59 16.89 9.33 9.30
N ASN A 60 17.99 10.05 9.09
CA ASN A 60 18.13 11.46 9.53
C ASN A 60 17.59 12.47 8.49
N SER A 61 17.07 11.97 7.35
CA SER A 61 16.46 12.82 6.33
C SER A 61 14.93 12.73 6.43
N SER A 62 14.28 13.85 6.24
CA SER A 62 12.83 13.87 6.12
C SER A 62 12.44 13.18 4.80
N PRO A 63 11.60 12.13 4.83
CA PRO A 63 11.25 11.37 3.65
C PRO A 63 10.66 12.28 2.55
N ARG A 64 11.01 12.00 1.29
CA ARG A 64 10.55 12.76 0.13
C ARG A 64 9.42 12.06 -0.62
N LEU A 65 9.47 10.73 -0.68
CA LEU A 65 8.54 9.87 -1.44
C LEU A 65 7.40 9.31 -0.58
N LEU A 66 7.36 9.69 0.71
CA LEU A 66 6.28 9.27 1.60
C LEU A 66 5.29 10.41 1.80
N PRO A 67 3.98 10.10 1.81
CA PRO A 67 2.95 11.08 2.14
C PRO A 67 3.21 11.71 3.50
N SER A 68 3.11 13.03 3.60
CA SER A 68 3.33 13.74 4.86
C SER A 68 2.32 13.31 5.96
N GLY A 69 2.71 13.50 7.23
CA GLY A 69 1.86 13.22 8.38
C GLY A 69 1.84 11.76 8.81
N GLN A 70 0.68 11.28 9.28
CA GLN A 70 0.54 9.95 9.90
C GLN A 70 0.94 8.79 8.98
N THR A 71 0.71 8.91 7.67
CA THR A 71 1.12 7.88 6.69
C THR A 71 2.63 7.64 6.71
N ALA A 72 3.42 8.73 6.67
CA ALA A 72 4.87 8.62 6.75
C ALA A 72 5.31 7.99 8.08
N MET A 73 4.70 8.39 9.20
CA MET A 73 5.02 7.84 10.51
C MET A 73 4.74 6.35 10.57
N THR A 74 3.56 5.89 10.13
CA THR A 74 3.20 4.46 10.11
C THR A 74 4.16 3.64 9.25
N LEU A 75 4.55 4.16 8.06
CA LEU A 75 5.54 3.50 7.21
C LEU A 75 6.93 3.46 7.88
N GLN A 76 7.37 4.55 8.51
CA GLN A 76 8.65 4.61 9.21
C GLN A 76 8.68 3.66 10.42
N GLU A 77 7.60 3.60 11.21
CA GLU A 77 7.44 2.68 12.35
C GLU A 77 7.48 1.20 11.92
N SER A 78 7.13 0.91 10.65
CA SER A 78 7.23 -0.44 10.10
C SER A 78 8.68 -0.87 9.83
N LEU A 79 9.63 0.06 9.75
CA LEU A 79 11.06 -0.27 9.60
C LEU A 79 11.65 -0.73 10.93
N PRO A 80 12.59 -1.69 10.91
CA PRO A 80 13.28 -2.07 12.13
C PRO A 80 14.20 -0.95 12.61
N ASP A 81 14.28 -0.77 13.93
CA ASP A 81 15.26 0.13 14.57
C ASP A 81 16.65 -0.54 14.54
N ARG A 82 17.26 -0.54 13.35
CA ARG A 82 18.59 -1.10 13.09
C ARG A 82 19.40 -0.13 12.22
N LYS A 83 20.65 0.10 12.59
CA LYS A 83 21.59 0.94 11.84
C LYS A 83 22.19 0.22 10.63
N GLU A 84 22.20 -1.11 10.66
CA GLU A 84 22.74 -1.95 9.60
C GLU A 84 21.67 -2.20 8.53
N GLY A 85 22.13 -2.47 7.31
CA GLY A 85 21.27 -2.73 6.17
C GLY A 85 20.98 -1.50 5.32
N SER A 86 20.33 -1.72 4.20
CA SER A 86 19.90 -0.68 3.25
C SER A 86 18.41 -0.42 3.40
N LYS A 87 18.03 0.84 3.37
CA LYS A 87 16.64 1.28 3.41
C LYS A 87 16.33 2.09 2.16
N TYR A 88 15.16 1.88 1.58
CA TYR A 88 14.69 2.60 0.39
C TYR A 88 13.30 3.15 0.62
N GLN A 89 12.97 4.23 -0.09
CA GLN A 89 11.63 4.76 -0.19
C GLN A 89 11.20 4.79 -1.65
N THR A 90 9.91 4.60 -1.90
CA THR A 90 9.37 4.65 -3.24
C THR A 90 8.05 5.40 -3.31
N ALA A 91 7.74 5.92 -4.51
CA ALA A 91 6.43 6.41 -4.86
C ALA A 91 6.05 5.94 -6.27
N TYR A 92 4.80 5.57 -6.44
CA TYR A 92 4.19 5.16 -7.70
C TYR A 92 2.73 5.63 -7.73
N LEU A 93 2.27 6.17 -8.85
CA LEU A 93 0.88 6.58 -9.02
C LEU A 93 0.15 5.58 -9.92
N ILE A 94 -1.02 5.13 -9.50
CA ILE A 94 -1.98 4.39 -10.31
C ILE A 94 -3.02 5.41 -10.76
N ASP A 95 -2.94 5.81 -12.02
CA ASP A 95 -3.76 6.87 -12.59
C ASP A 95 -5.26 6.54 -12.52
N ALA A 96 -6.06 7.58 -12.30
CA ALA A 96 -7.53 7.57 -12.31
C ALA A 96 -8.22 6.54 -11.37
N VAL A 97 -7.48 5.82 -10.52
CA VAL A 97 -8.07 4.90 -9.55
C VAL A 97 -8.51 5.67 -8.31
N ARG A 98 -9.80 5.60 -8.01
CA ARG A 98 -10.44 6.13 -6.79
C ARG A 98 -11.43 5.10 -6.27
N PHE A 99 -11.39 4.86 -4.98
CA PHE A 99 -12.19 3.83 -4.34
C PHE A 99 -13.44 4.42 -3.67
N SER A 100 -14.60 3.81 -3.90
CA SER A 100 -15.69 3.80 -2.93
C SER A 100 -15.35 2.84 -1.78
N ASP A 101 -16.11 2.83 -0.70
CA ASP A 101 -15.93 1.84 0.38
C ASP A 101 -16.03 0.40 -0.12
N THR A 102 -16.92 0.16 -1.10
CA THR A 102 -17.05 -1.15 -1.75
C THR A 102 -15.80 -1.51 -2.55
N ASP A 103 -15.26 -0.57 -3.34
CA ASP A 103 -14.02 -0.78 -4.10
C ASP A 103 -12.86 -1.10 -3.17
N LYS A 104 -12.76 -0.39 -2.05
CA LYS A 104 -11.74 -0.60 -1.03
C LYS A 104 -11.82 -1.99 -0.42
N LEU A 105 -13.02 -2.47 -0.07
CA LEU A 105 -13.21 -3.83 0.42
C LEU A 105 -12.84 -4.89 -0.64
N ILE A 106 -13.21 -4.68 -1.90
CA ILE A 106 -12.82 -5.56 -3.00
C ILE A 106 -11.30 -5.56 -3.15
N PHE A 107 -10.66 -4.40 -3.14
CA PHE A 107 -9.21 -4.27 -3.25
C PHE A 107 -8.48 -5.00 -2.11
N LEU A 108 -8.92 -4.84 -0.86
CA LEU A 108 -8.36 -5.55 0.29
C LEU A 108 -8.50 -7.07 0.16
N ASN A 109 -9.66 -7.54 -0.28
CA ASN A 109 -9.89 -8.97 -0.55
C ASN A 109 -8.94 -9.50 -1.63
N ARG A 110 -8.68 -8.71 -2.67
CA ARG A 110 -7.75 -9.07 -3.75
C ARG A 110 -6.31 -9.09 -3.28
N LEU A 111 -5.88 -8.11 -2.49
CA LEU A 111 -4.54 -8.11 -1.88
C LEU A 111 -4.32 -9.30 -0.93
N ALA A 112 -5.37 -9.81 -0.29
CA ALA A 112 -5.31 -11.00 0.56
C ALA A 112 -5.18 -12.30 -0.23
N GLN A 113 -5.53 -12.32 -1.54
CA GLN A 113 -5.35 -13.47 -2.45
C GLN A 113 -3.89 -13.52 -2.94
N LEU A 114 -2.97 -13.80 -2.02
CA LEU A 114 -1.52 -13.76 -2.26
C LEU A 114 -1.03 -14.81 -3.27
N ASP A 115 -1.79 -15.86 -3.52
CA ASP A 115 -1.55 -16.86 -4.55
C ASP A 115 -1.50 -16.25 -5.96
N THR A 116 -2.18 -15.13 -6.19
CA THR A 116 -2.11 -14.36 -7.44
C THR A 116 -0.76 -13.68 -7.70
N LEU A 117 0.15 -13.68 -6.72
CA LEU A 117 1.56 -13.31 -6.92
C LEU A 117 2.36 -14.39 -7.65
N SER A 118 1.85 -15.63 -7.74
CA SER A 118 2.51 -16.69 -8.52
C SER A 118 2.61 -16.29 -9.98
N GLY A 119 3.78 -16.44 -10.56
CA GLY A 119 4.04 -16.13 -11.97
C GLY A 119 4.24 -14.65 -12.30
N ILE A 120 4.23 -13.72 -11.32
CA ILE A 120 4.57 -12.34 -11.63
C ILE A 120 5.98 -12.23 -12.21
N THR A 121 6.16 -11.31 -13.16
CA THR A 121 7.41 -11.16 -13.90
C THR A 121 8.10 -9.84 -13.62
N TYR A 122 9.36 -9.78 -13.97
CA TYR A 122 10.15 -8.57 -14.09
C TYR A 122 11.02 -8.64 -15.34
N TYR A 123 11.37 -7.49 -15.91
CA TYR A 123 12.33 -7.45 -17.00
C TYR A 123 13.75 -7.67 -16.46
N SER A 124 14.42 -8.72 -16.93
CA SER A 124 15.81 -9.03 -16.57
C SER A 124 16.74 -8.45 -17.62
N GLU A 125 17.42 -7.36 -17.29
CA GLU A 125 18.42 -6.73 -18.19
C GLU A 125 19.53 -7.70 -18.58
N THR A 126 20.02 -8.52 -17.63
CA THR A 126 21.05 -9.54 -17.89
C THR A 126 20.60 -10.60 -18.89
N ARG A 127 19.30 -10.95 -18.90
CA ARG A 127 18.74 -11.95 -19.81
C ARG A 127 18.07 -11.33 -21.04
N GLY A 128 17.86 -10.01 -21.05
CA GLY A 128 17.18 -9.28 -22.11
C GLY A 128 15.72 -9.70 -22.32
N LYS A 129 15.02 -10.19 -21.27
CA LYS A 129 13.64 -10.70 -21.37
C LYS A 129 12.89 -10.66 -20.04
N GLU A 130 11.57 -10.74 -20.15
CA GLU A 130 10.70 -11.01 -19.01
C GLU A 130 11.08 -12.34 -18.35
N THR A 131 11.14 -12.32 -17.01
CA THR A 131 11.56 -13.45 -16.19
C THR A 131 10.62 -13.56 -14.99
N ILE A 132 10.17 -14.74 -14.65
CA ILE A 132 9.35 -15.00 -13.48
C ILE A 132 10.15 -14.61 -12.22
N LEU A 133 9.50 -13.86 -11.34
CA LEU A 133 10.05 -13.46 -10.04
C LEU A 133 9.69 -14.49 -8.96
N PHE A 134 8.39 -14.84 -8.88
CA PHE A 134 7.89 -15.84 -7.93
C PHE A 134 7.29 -17.01 -8.70
N ASP A 135 7.94 -18.17 -8.55
CA ASP A 135 7.49 -19.42 -9.21
C ASP A 135 6.19 -19.94 -8.60
N ASP A 136 6.06 -19.82 -7.27
CA ASP A 136 4.93 -20.37 -6.52
C ASP A 136 4.69 -19.56 -5.25
N VAL A 137 3.43 -19.21 -4.99
CA VAL A 137 3.02 -18.44 -3.81
C VAL A 137 1.70 -19.00 -3.28
N TYR A 138 1.63 -19.29 -1.99
CA TYR A 138 0.39 -19.70 -1.35
C TYR A 138 0.39 -19.38 0.15
N VAL A 139 -0.81 -19.08 0.68
CA VAL A 139 -1.00 -18.85 2.11
C VAL A 139 -0.93 -20.18 2.85
N VAL A 140 -0.38 -20.15 4.06
CA VAL A 140 -0.23 -21.31 4.96
C VAL A 140 -0.74 -20.98 6.36
N GLU A 141 -1.03 -22.00 7.17
CA GLU A 141 -1.45 -21.80 8.56
C GLU A 141 -0.31 -21.31 9.45
N THR A 142 0.89 -21.88 9.28
CA THR A 142 2.07 -21.56 10.10
C THR A 142 3.33 -21.52 9.23
N PRO A 143 4.35 -20.73 9.62
CA PRO A 143 5.65 -20.78 8.95
C PRO A 143 6.25 -22.19 8.99
N GLY A 144 6.76 -22.66 7.85
CA GLY A 144 7.29 -24.02 7.68
C GLY A 144 6.27 -25.01 7.11
N SER A 145 4.97 -24.71 7.16
CA SER A 145 3.96 -25.53 6.47
C SER A 145 4.12 -25.42 4.96
N ARG A 146 3.83 -26.53 4.26
CA ARG A 146 3.74 -26.59 2.79
C ARG A 146 2.33 -26.92 2.32
N ILE A 147 1.35 -26.84 3.22
CA ILE A 147 -0.05 -27.11 2.93
C ILE A 147 -0.74 -25.79 2.67
N PRO A 148 -1.22 -25.52 1.43
CA PRO A 148 -1.97 -24.32 1.11
C PRO A 148 -3.22 -24.17 1.95
N LYS A 149 -3.48 -22.95 2.42
CA LYS A 149 -4.70 -22.56 3.13
C LYS A 149 -5.43 -21.49 2.33
N PRO A 150 -6.64 -21.75 1.82
CA PRO A 150 -7.39 -20.74 1.09
C PRO A 150 -7.82 -19.60 2.01
N VAL A 151 -7.65 -18.36 1.55
CA VAL A 151 -8.15 -17.16 2.22
C VAL A 151 -9.60 -16.92 1.80
N ARG A 152 -10.51 -16.85 2.77
CA ARG A 152 -11.91 -16.53 2.52
C ARG A 152 -12.08 -15.03 2.35
N PRO A 153 -12.89 -14.56 1.39
CA PRO A 153 -13.19 -13.15 1.24
C PRO A 153 -13.86 -12.58 2.51
N PHE A 154 -13.48 -11.37 2.87
CA PHE A 154 -14.07 -10.63 3.99
C PHE A 154 -15.35 -9.94 3.51
N SER A 155 -16.37 -9.90 4.37
CA SER A 155 -17.60 -9.12 4.14
C SER A 155 -17.51 -7.68 4.66
N LYS A 156 -16.49 -7.37 5.47
CA LYS A 156 -16.13 -6.04 5.97
C LYS A 156 -14.63 -5.93 6.08
N ILE A 157 -14.10 -4.71 6.03
CA ILE A 157 -12.67 -4.44 6.21
C ILE A 157 -12.25 -4.92 7.60
N PRO A 158 -11.27 -5.82 7.73
CA PRO A 158 -10.74 -6.24 9.03
C PRO A 158 -9.92 -5.10 9.64
N GLU A 159 -9.89 -4.98 10.96
CA GLU A 159 -9.00 -4.05 11.65
C GLU A 159 -7.53 -4.36 11.34
N GLU A 160 -7.19 -5.64 11.36
CA GLU A 160 -5.90 -6.17 10.94
C GLU A 160 -6.07 -7.59 10.45
N LEU A 161 -5.44 -7.90 9.33
CA LEU A 161 -5.29 -9.25 8.80
C LEU A 161 -3.83 -9.64 8.83
N SER A 162 -3.49 -10.74 9.50
CA SER A 162 -2.16 -11.33 9.48
C SER A 162 -2.21 -12.70 8.82
N LEU A 163 -1.36 -12.91 7.81
CA LEU A 163 -1.24 -14.14 7.06
C LEU A 163 0.21 -14.61 7.06
N PHE A 164 0.42 -15.93 7.01
CA PHE A 164 1.71 -16.49 6.62
C PHE A 164 1.62 -16.96 5.17
N VAL A 165 2.67 -16.67 4.40
CA VAL A 165 2.73 -17.02 2.99
C VAL A 165 4.05 -17.72 2.68
N HIS A 166 4.00 -18.83 1.95
CA HIS A 166 5.15 -19.45 1.33
C HIS A 166 5.39 -18.78 -0.02
N ILE A 167 6.61 -18.37 -0.29
CA ILE A 167 7.03 -17.80 -1.58
C ILE A 167 8.24 -18.59 -2.07
N LYS A 168 8.15 -19.12 -3.29
CA LYS A 168 9.28 -19.66 -4.04
C LYS A 168 9.79 -18.59 -5.00
N ASP A 169 10.78 -17.84 -4.54
CA ASP A 169 11.46 -16.80 -5.31
C ASP A 169 12.48 -17.45 -6.25
N ALA A 170 12.48 -17.04 -7.52
CA ALA A 170 13.36 -17.61 -8.55
C ALA A 170 14.87 -17.45 -8.26
N ASN A 171 15.27 -16.48 -7.43
CA ASN A 171 16.64 -16.21 -7.07
C ASN A 171 16.98 -16.63 -5.63
N PHE A 172 16.06 -16.40 -4.67
CA PHE A 172 16.30 -16.67 -3.24
C PHE A 172 15.67 -17.98 -2.74
N GLY A 173 15.11 -18.78 -3.65
CA GLY A 173 14.52 -20.06 -3.29
C GLY A 173 13.23 -19.93 -2.47
N SER A 174 12.90 -21.00 -1.74
CA SER A 174 11.67 -21.07 -0.94
C SER A 174 11.87 -20.51 0.46
N THR A 175 10.96 -19.63 0.89
CA THR A 175 10.92 -19.15 2.27
C THR A 175 9.49 -18.75 2.68
N TRP A 176 9.30 -18.41 3.94
CA TRP A 176 8.03 -17.98 4.50
C TRP A 176 8.08 -16.53 4.93
N PHE A 177 7.00 -15.82 4.62
CA PHE A 177 6.82 -14.44 5.00
C PHE A 177 5.59 -14.30 5.91
N SER A 178 5.56 -13.29 6.76
CA SER A 178 4.34 -12.72 7.30
C SER A 178 3.86 -11.59 6.41
N VAL A 179 2.57 -11.51 6.21
CA VAL A 179 1.90 -10.40 5.52
C VAL A 179 0.88 -9.82 6.48
N SER A 180 0.98 -8.52 6.77
CA SER A 180 -0.05 -7.77 7.50
C SER A 180 -0.75 -6.81 6.55
N LEU A 181 -2.08 -6.78 6.62
CA LEU A 181 -2.95 -5.91 5.85
C LEU A 181 -3.91 -5.24 6.82
N PHE A 182 -3.92 -3.91 6.86
CA PHE A 182 -4.77 -3.14 7.77
C PHE A 182 -5.13 -1.78 7.16
N GLU A 183 -6.18 -1.16 7.71
CA GLU A 183 -6.58 0.20 7.39
C GLU A 183 -6.37 1.10 8.62
N LYS A 184 -5.80 2.27 8.41
CA LYS A 184 -5.65 3.32 9.41
C LYS A 184 -5.83 4.68 8.76
N ASP A 185 -6.70 5.52 9.32
CA ASP A 185 -6.98 6.87 8.82
C ASP A 185 -7.37 6.89 7.33
N ASN A 186 -8.23 5.96 6.89
CA ASN A 186 -8.66 5.78 5.50
C ASN A 186 -7.53 5.37 4.53
N ILE A 187 -6.39 4.93 5.03
CA ILE A 187 -5.24 4.50 4.26
C ILE A 187 -5.04 3.01 4.47
N VAL A 188 -4.94 2.26 3.38
CA VAL A 188 -4.61 0.84 3.41
C VAL A 188 -3.10 0.68 3.50
N PHE A 189 -2.66 -0.22 4.36
CA PHE A 189 -1.27 -0.62 4.53
C PHE A 189 -1.11 -2.11 4.24
N PHE A 190 -0.01 -2.44 3.58
CA PHE A 190 0.41 -3.82 3.29
C PHE A 190 1.88 -3.96 3.68
N LEU A 191 2.15 -4.85 4.62
CA LEU A 191 3.50 -5.15 5.10
C LEU A 191 3.85 -6.59 4.79
N ILE A 192 5.02 -6.83 4.21
CA ILE A 192 5.58 -8.16 3.98
C ILE A 192 6.97 -8.26 4.61
N GLU A 193 7.21 -9.32 5.40
CA GLU A 193 8.46 -9.56 6.11
C GLU A 193 8.82 -11.04 6.07
N ASN A 194 10.10 -11.39 5.78
CA ASN A 194 10.53 -12.78 5.88
C ASN A 194 10.59 -13.25 7.34
N VAL A 195 9.89 -14.33 7.65
CA VAL A 195 9.89 -14.93 9.02
C VAL A 195 10.89 -16.07 9.16
N GLN A 196 11.46 -16.51 8.04
CA GLN A 196 12.55 -17.49 8.00
C GLN A 196 13.69 -16.98 7.12
N PRO A 197 14.91 -17.53 7.26
CA PRO A 197 16.02 -17.15 6.40
C PRO A 197 15.74 -17.39 4.93
N MET A 198 16.33 -16.53 4.08
CA MET A 198 16.33 -16.65 2.62
C MET A 198 17.74 -16.98 2.13
N GLY A 199 17.87 -17.74 1.04
CA GLY A 199 19.16 -18.17 0.53
C GLY A 199 19.26 -18.17 -0.99
N ILE A 200 20.50 -18.19 -1.48
CA ILE A 200 20.86 -18.36 -2.90
C ILE A 200 21.61 -19.70 -2.99
N GLY A 201 20.90 -20.74 -3.39
CA GLY A 201 21.45 -22.10 -3.29
C GLY A 201 21.85 -22.43 -1.85
N PRO A 202 23.12 -22.81 -1.57
CA PRO A 202 23.58 -23.11 -0.22
C PRO A 202 23.93 -21.86 0.62
N ILE A 203 23.95 -20.68 0.01
CA ILE A 203 24.37 -19.43 0.66
C ILE A 203 23.17 -18.76 1.31
N ARG A 204 23.23 -18.56 2.62
CA ARG A 204 22.22 -17.76 3.34
C ARG A 204 22.38 -16.29 3.00
N ALA A 205 21.36 -15.71 2.37
CA ALA A 205 21.38 -14.32 1.91
C ALA A 205 20.83 -13.35 2.96
N PHE A 206 19.71 -13.70 3.62
CA PHE A 206 19.07 -12.90 4.65
C PHE A 206 18.75 -13.77 5.85
N ASP A 207 18.86 -13.21 7.04
CA ASP A 207 18.30 -13.79 8.25
C ASP A 207 16.80 -13.51 8.34
N ALA A 208 16.09 -14.14 9.28
CA ALA A 208 14.71 -13.80 9.53
C ALA A 208 14.57 -12.32 9.92
N LYS A 209 13.57 -11.64 9.38
CA LYS A 209 13.28 -10.21 9.56
C LYS A 209 14.31 -9.24 8.97
N ASP A 210 15.19 -9.73 8.10
CA ASP A 210 16.18 -8.92 7.39
C ASP A 210 15.73 -8.51 5.98
N PHE A 211 14.52 -8.91 5.59
CA PHE A 211 13.86 -8.49 4.35
C PHE A 211 12.45 -8.03 4.70
N ARG A 212 12.16 -6.73 4.50
CA ARG A 212 10.87 -6.14 4.79
C ARG A 212 10.51 -5.07 3.78
N ILE A 213 9.24 -5.04 3.36
CA ILE A 213 8.67 -3.97 2.54
C ILE A 213 7.29 -3.62 3.13
N ALA A 214 7.05 -2.33 3.36
CA ALA A 214 5.76 -1.80 3.77
C ALA A 214 5.24 -0.82 2.72
N PHE A 215 4.00 -0.99 2.31
CA PHE A 215 3.30 -0.14 1.35
C PHE A 215 2.15 0.59 2.02
N SER A 216 1.84 1.78 1.53
CA SER A 216 0.60 2.51 1.81
C SER A 216 -0.10 2.88 0.51
N PHE A 217 -1.44 2.91 0.54
CA PHE A 217 -2.31 3.25 -0.59
C PHE A 217 -3.16 4.45 -0.19
N LYS A 218 -2.82 5.62 -0.71
CA LYS A 218 -3.48 6.89 -0.41
C LYS A 218 -4.14 7.47 -1.65
N GLU A 219 -5.44 7.74 -1.56
CA GLU A 219 -6.14 8.43 -2.63
C GLU A 219 -5.70 9.90 -2.72
N VAL A 220 -5.47 10.35 -3.94
CA VAL A 220 -5.15 11.74 -4.29
C VAL A 220 -6.01 12.17 -5.48
N GLN A 221 -6.00 13.47 -5.82
CA GLN A 221 -6.80 13.99 -6.95
C GLN A 221 -6.47 13.30 -8.27
N GLU A 222 -5.23 12.89 -8.46
CA GLU A 222 -4.73 12.29 -9.70
C GLU A 222 -4.95 10.77 -9.78
N GLY A 223 -5.18 10.10 -8.63
CA GLY A 223 -5.38 8.65 -8.62
C GLY A 223 -5.09 8.02 -7.26
N LEU A 224 -4.53 6.81 -7.26
CA LEU A 224 -4.10 6.09 -6.06
C LEU A 224 -2.58 6.14 -5.94
N LEU A 225 -2.07 6.90 -4.98
CA LEU A 225 -0.65 6.96 -4.66
C LEU A 225 -0.25 5.73 -3.84
N VAL A 226 0.68 4.96 -4.37
CA VAL A 226 1.36 3.85 -3.67
C VAL A 226 2.72 4.35 -3.22
N SER A 227 2.95 4.41 -1.91
CA SER A 227 4.25 4.73 -1.35
C SER A 227 4.76 3.55 -0.55
N SER A 228 6.07 3.32 -0.54
CA SER A 228 6.64 2.26 0.28
C SER A 228 7.93 2.66 0.97
N VAL A 229 8.21 1.95 2.05
CA VAL A 229 9.54 1.86 2.65
C VAL A 229 9.98 0.41 2.65
N SER A 230 11.27 0.17 2.49
CA SER A 230 11.82 -1.17 2.54
C SER A 230 13.13 -1.21 3.32
N TYR A 231 13.40 -2.37 3.88
CA TYR A 231 14.62 -2.66 4.62
C TYR A 231 15.19 -4.00 4.18
N PHE A 232 16.47 -4.01 3.85
CA PHE A 232 17.22 -5.18 3.43
C PHE A 232 18.57 -5.22 4.12
N ASN A 233 18.84 -6.28 4.86
CA ASN A 233 20.11 -6.51 5.54
C ASN A 233 20.74 -7.85 5.09
N PRO A 234 21.34 -7.87 3.90
CA PRO A 234 21.96 -9.08 3.37
C PRO A 234 23.23 -9.44 4.14
N ARG A 235 23.50 -10.74 4.27
CA ARG A 235 24.78 -11.21 4.79
C ARG A 235 25.92 -10.82 3.82
N LYS A 236 27.08 -10.44 4.35
CA LYS A 236 28.25 -9.98 3.57
C LYS A 236 28.64 -10.92 2.44
N LEU A 237 28.54 -12.25 2.67
CA LEU A 237 28.86 -13.22 1.64
C LEU A 237 27.87 -13.14 0.46
N ALA A 238 26.58 -13.00 0.73
CA ALA A 238 25.56 -12.91 -0.32
C ALA A 238 25.66 -11.61 -1.13
N SER A 239 26.01 -10.49 -0.50
CA SER A 239 26.18 -9.20 -1.21
C SER A 239 27.36 -9.17 -2.17
N GLN A 240 28.26 -10.17 -2.13
CA GLN A 240 29.31 -10.35 -3.14
C GLN A 240 28.79 -10.98 -4.45
N PHE A 241 27.64 -11.67 -4.39
CA PHE A 241 27.06 -12.39 -5.52
C PHE A 241 25.81 -11.75 -6.11
N VAL A 242 25.17 -10.82 -5.36
CA VAL A 242 23.93 -10.17 -5.76
C VAL A 242 24.03 -8.68 -5.52
N ASP A 243 23.72 -7.91 -6.57
CA ASP A 243 23.41 -6.49 -6.42
C ASP A 243 22.07 -6.34 -5.67
N ILE A 244 22.17 -5.98 -4.40
CA ILE A 244 21.02 -5.90 -3.49
C ILE A 244 20.06 -4.80 -3.90
N PHE A 245 20.56 -3.65 -4.37
CA PHE A 245 19.71 -2.57 -4.86
C PHE A 245 18.88 -3.04 -6.06
N SER A 246 19.52 -3.59 -7.08
CA SER A 246 18.84 -4.12 -8.27
C SER A 246 17.86 -5.25 -7.92
N ALA A 247 18.23 -6.13 -6.98
CA ALA A 247 17.34 -7.20 -6.52
C ALA A 247 16.11 -6.67 -5.77
N ALA A 248 16.28 -5.63 -4.95
CA ALA A 248 15.20 -4.95 -4.23
C ALA A 248 14.28 -4.20 -5.20
N GLU A 249 14.85 -3.38 -6.10
CA GLU A 249 14.09 -2.61 -7.08
C GLU A 249 13.18 -3.49 -7.93
N LYS A 250 13.70 -4.60 -8.45
CA LYS A 250 12.92 -5.58 -9.26
C LYS A 250 11.70 -6.10 -8.49
N ARG A 251 11.86 -6.42 -7.21
CA ARG A 251 10.77 -6.92 -6.36
C ARG A 251 9.75 -5.85 -6.05
N ILE A 252 10.20 -4.67 -5.65
CA ILE A 252 9.31 -3.54 -5.37
C ILE A 252 8.51 -3.20 -6.63
N ARG A 253 9.14 -3.13 -7.80
CA ARG A 253 8.48 -2.85 -9.08
C ARG A 253 7.47 -3.94 -9.45
N ALA A 254 7.84 -5.22 -9.39
CA ALA A 254 6.94 -6.32 -9.72
C ALA A 254 5.74 -6.41 -8.77
N ILE A 255 5.96 -6.24 -7.46
CA ILE A 255 4.89 -6.22 -6.46
C ILE A 255 4.00 -4.97 -6.65
N SER A 256 4.57 -3.78 -6.92
CA SER A 256 3.80 -2.57 -7.20
C SER A 256 2.93 -2.72 -8.45
N ASN A 257 3.44 -3.34 -9.51
CA ASN A 257 2.66 -3.63 -10.72
C ASN A 257 1.51 -4.62 -10.44
N TRP A 258 1.77 -5.67 -9.65
CA TRP A 258 0.72 -6.59 -9.20
C TRP A 258 -0.35 -5.85 -8.40
N MET A 259 0.03 -5.01 -7.43
CA MET A 259 -0.90 -4.20 -6.64
C MET A 259 -1.72 -3.26 -7.52
N ALA A 260 -1.11 -2.64 -8.53
CA ALA A 260 -1.80 -1.79 -9.50
C ALA A 260 -2.87 -2.57 -10.27
N ALA A 261 -2.55 -3.78 -10.73
CA ALA A 261 -3.52 -4.65 -11.38
C ALA A 261 -4.70 -4.98 -10.45
N GLN A 262 -4.42 -5.32 -9.17
CA GLN A 262 -5.49 -5.59 -8.19
C GLN A 262 -6.38 -4.36 -7.94
N ALA A 263 -5.80 -3.16 -7.89
CA ALA A 263 -6.54 -1.91 -7.71
C ALA A 263 -7.46 -1.59 -8.91
N ILE A 264 -6.95 -1.72 -10.12
CA ILE A 264 -7.71 -1.50 -11.35
C ILE A 264 -8.86 -2.50 -11.48
N GLU A 265 -8.61 -3.77 -11.20
CA GLU A 265 -9.66 -4.80 -11.24
C GLU A 265 -10.70 -4.61 -10.13
N ALA A 266 -10.32 -4.17 -8.93
CA ALA A 266 -11.27 -3.84 -7.88
C ALA A 266 -12.24 -2.74 -8.35
N LYS A 267 -11.71 -1.70 -9.01
CA LYS A 267 -12.51 -0.60 -9.56
C LYS A 267 -13.46 -1.07 -10.65
N ASN A 268 -13.00 -1.92 -11.57
CA ASN A 268 -13.82 -2.42 -12.68
C ASN A 268 -14.97 -3.33 -12.20
N ASN A 269 -14.75 -4.13 -11.16
CA ASN A 269 -15.73 -5.07 -10.63
C ASN A 269 -16.87 -4.40 -9.84
N SER A 270 -16.69 -3.16 -9.36
CA SER A 270 -17.75 -2.41 -8.67
C SER A 270 -18.72 -1.73 -9.64
N GLY A 271 -18.30 -1.41 -10.86
CA GLY A 271 -19.11 -0.75 -11.88
C GLY A 271 -20.18 -1.64 -12.54
N HIS A 272 -20.20 -2.95 -12.24
CA HIS A 272 -21.13 -3.93 -12.82
C HIS A 272 -22.16 -4.48 -11.82
N ARG A 273 -22.36 -3.83 -10.67
CA ARG A 273 -23.37 -4.23 -9.68
C ARG A 273 -24.48 -3.19 -9.52
#